data_95e5b99e779487aa84e16ede21181774
#
_entry.id   95e5b99e779487aa84e16ede21181774
#
_cell.length_a   1.000
_cell.length_b   1.000
_cell.length_c   1.000
_cell.angle_alpha   90.00
_cell.angle_beta   90.00
_cell.angle_gamma   90.00
#
_symmetry.space_group_name_H-M   'P 1'
#
loop_
_entity.id
_entity.type
_entity.pdbx_description
1 polymer ?
#
loop_
_entity_poly.entity_id
_entity_poly.type
_entity_poly.pdbx_seq_one_letter_code
_entity_poly.pdbx_strand_id
1 'polypeptide(L)'
;GRGREAAECGAGAPRAGAAAGGVGLSAQARSAGGARVEYLGAAQVEAVVPESGPAAGGSPLRLLGRELPSQGARCRVGAGSAEAWGAAEGGVECVLPAGAPGFALVSLEGSAPGAVVFQYREAAVVRSVAPRAGWAGQGTLFHVAGSNLQASCSVGWESAAVAAPAHLVSTALAVCEAARAEEGPATLRVGGSSEGAGVSFVRRARVAGASPAALPEKGGLLVSVSGEGFSDSVGLHCALGAVAPVQARVLGLEDAECVAVAMPAGPAAVAVGLSAQAR
;
A
#
# COMPACT_ATOMS: atom_id res chain seq x y z
N GLY A 1 25.97 34.15 -41.11
CA GLY A 1 25.33 32.92 -40.68
C GLY A 1 24.19 32.60 -41.61
N ARG A 2 24.34 31.57 -42.46
CA ARG A 2 23.22 31.06 -43.27
C ARG A 2 22.36 30.21 -42.34
N GLY A 3 21.10 30.64 -42.15
CA GLY A 3 20.09 29.82 -41.44
C GLY A 3 19.89 28.50 -42.18
N ARG A 4 19.83 27.41 -41.44
CA ARG A 4 19.39 26.12 -41.96
C ARG A 4 17.87 26.20 -42.12
N GLU A 5 17.41 26.32 -43.36
CA GLU A 5 16.00 26.14 -43.69
C GLU A 5 15.70 24.65 -43.70
N ALA A 6 14.75 24.24 -42.87
CA ALA A 6 14.24 22.88 -42.84
C ALA A 6 13.05 22.79 -43.80
N ALA A 7 13.06 21.80 -44.67
CA ALA A 7 11.93 21.46 -45.52
C ALA A 7 11.15 20.30 -44.92
N GLU A 8 9.85 20.48 -44.71
CA GLU A 8 8.95 19.44 -44.22
C GLU A 8 8.34 18.70 -45.42
N CYS A 9 8.47 17.38 -45.40
CA CYS A 9 7.87 16.53 -46.44
C CYS A 9 6.77 15.66 -45.84
N GLY A 10 5.55 15.75 -46.36
CA GLY A 10 4.47 14.82 -46.02
C GLY A 10 4.72 13.45 -46.63
N ALA A 11 4.75 12.40 -45.85
CA ALA A 11 4.86 11.03 -46.31
C ALA A 11 3.46 10.43 -46.53
N GLY A 12 3.21 9.94 -47.74
CA GLY A 12 2.04 9.07 -48.00
C GLY A 12 2.22 7.70 -47.32
N ALA A 13 1.15 6.95 -47.09
CA ALA A 13 1.17 5.67 -46.39
C ALA A 13 1.97 4.58 -47.15
N PRO A 14 3.25 4.31 -46.78
CA PRO A 14 4.05 3.27 -47.36
C PRO A 14 3.97 1.95 -46.59
N ARG A 15 4.44 0.88 -47.16
CA ARG A 15 4.66 -0.40 -46.46
C ARG A 15 5.89 -0.29 -45.56
N ALA A 16 5.90 -1.07 -44.48
CA ALA A 16 7.04 -1.14 -43.58
C ALA A 16 8.34 -1.51 -44.32
N GLY A 17 9.44 -0.84 -44.01
CA GLY A 17 10.74 -1.05 -44.61
C GLY A 17 11.58 0.24 -44.71
N ALA A 18 12.88 0.09 -44.98
CA ALA A 18 13.76 1.23 -45.14
C ALA A 18 13.54 1.93 -46.53
N ALA A 19 13.34 3.23 -46.48
CA ALA A 19 13.19 4.06 -47.72
C ALA A 19 14.20 5.20 -47.71
N ALA A 20 14.70 5.53 -48.92
CA ALA A 20 15.56 6.70 -49.09
C ALA A 20 14.70 7.92 -49.43
N GLY A 21 14.79 8.96 -48.60
CA GLY A 21 14.15 10.26 -48.80
C GLY A 21 15.05 11.24 -49.55
N GLY A 22 14.51 11.99 -50.49
CA GLY A 22 15.20 13.07 -51.16
C GLY A 22 14.25 14.21 -51.48
N VAL A 23 14.77 15.43 -51.56
CA VAL A 23 14.03 16.64 -51.90
C VAL A 23 14.25 16.98 -53.36
N GLY A 24 13.21 17.26 -54.10
CA GLY A 24 13.28 17.61 -55.53
C GLY A 24 12.15 18.53 -55.98
N LEU A 25 12.35 19.16 -57.15
CA LEU A 25 11.37 20.08 -57.76
C LEU A 25 10.21 19.34 -58.47
N SER A 26 10.36 18.03 -58.66
CA SER A 26 9.32 17.15 -59.24
C SER A 26 9.59 15.70 -58.85
N ALA A 27 8.62 14.79 -59.08
CA ALA A 27 8.77 13.35 -58.79
C ALA A 27 9.97 12.69 -59.50
N GLN A 28 10.54 13.32 -60.53
CA GLN A 28 11.67 12.82 -61.31
C GLN A 28 13.00 13.50 -60.95
N ALA A 29 12.99 14.69 -60.35
CA ALA A 29 14.19 15.46 -59.98
C ALA A 29 14.46 15.34 -58.51
N ARG A 30 15.31 14.39 -58.10
CA ARG A 30 15.70 14.17 -56.70
C ARG A 30 17.04 14.83 -56.41
N SER A 31 17.22 15.32 -55.19
CA SER A 31 18.49 15.81 -54.70
C SER A 31 19.58 14.72 -54.71
N ALA A 32 20.83 15.11 -54.98
CA ALA A 32 21.95 14.22 -54.78
C ALA A 32 22.19 14.02 -53.24
N GLY A 33 22.29 12.80 -52.83
CA GLY A 33 22.36 12.41 -51.40
C GLY A 33 20.97 12.26 -50.80
N GLY A 34 20.75 11.26 -50.01
CA GLY A 34 19.48 10.99 -49.35
C GLY A 34 19.69 10.58 -47.89
N ALA A 35 18.88 11.10 -47.01
CA ALA A 35 18.70 10.51 -45.68
C ALA A 35 17.86 9.23 -45.83
N ARG A 36 18.20 8.22 -45.06
CA ARG A 36 17.40 7.02 -44.95
C ARG A 36 16.46 7.15 -43.75
N VAL A 37 15.20 6.85 -43.99
CA VAL A 37 14.17 6.72 -42.96
C VAL A 37 13.65 5.29 -43.00
N GLU A 38 13.43 4.72 -41.83
CA GLU A 38 12.86 3.40 -41.66
C GLU A 38 11.39 3.55 -41.33
N TYR A 39 10.52 2.90 -42.08
CA TYR A 39 9.10 2.82 -41.75
C TYR A 39 8.88 1.56 -40.90
N LEU A 40 8.58 1.76 -39.64
CA LEU A 40 8.23 0.69 -38.75
C LEU A 40 6.76 0.33 -38.87
N GLY A 41 6.40 -0.90 -38.56
CA GLY A 41 4.99 -1.30 -38.40
C GLY A 41 4.35 -0.45 -37.30
N ALA A 42 3.02 -0.34 -37.32
CA ALA A 42 2.33 0.38 -36.24
C ALA A 42 2.53 -0.33 -34.93
N ALA A 43 3.05 0.39 -33.92
CA ALA A 43 3.19 -0.13 -32.56
C ALA A 43 1.83 -0.62 -32.04
N GLN A 44 1.82 -1.74 -31.36
CA GLN A 44 0.62 -2.32 -30.80
C GLN A 44 0.85 -2.67 -29.33
N VAL A 45 0.08 -2.06 -28.43
CA VAL A 45 0.07 -2.40 -27.00
C VAL A 45 -0.87 -3.57 -26.80
N GLU A 46 -0.38 -4.66 -26.20
CA GLU A 46 -1.12 -5.90 -25.98
C GLU A 46 -1.44 -6.13 -24.49
N ALA A 47 -0.58 -5.63 -23.60
CA ALA A 47 -0.77 -5.75 -22.16
C ALA A 47 -0.15 -4.58 -21.40
N VAL A 48 -0.56 -4.39 -20.17
CA VAL A 48 -0.03 -3.41 -19.23
C VAL A 48 0.24 -4.06 -17.88
N VAL A 49 1.36 -3.74 -17.27
CA VAL A 49 1.77 -4.29 -15.96
C VAL A 49 2.24 -3.14 -15.06
N PRO A 50 1.66 -3.00 -13.87
CA PRO A 50 0.47 -3.69 -13.37
C PRO A 50 -0.82 -3.27 -14.10
N GLU A 51 -1.88 -4.07 -14.00
CA GLU A 51 -3.18 -3.76 -14.62
C GLU A 51 -3.99 -2.72 -13.83
N SER A 52 -3.54 -2.36 -12.65
CA SER A 52 -4.19 -1.36 -11.80
C SER A 52 -3.19 -0.61 -10.92
N GLY A 53 -3.52 0.62 -10.57
CA GLY A 53 -2.69 1.47 -9.72
C GLY A 53 -3.44 2.66 -9.13
N PRO A 54 -2.73 3.50 -8.36
CA PRO A 54 -3.34 4.63 -7.66
C PRO A 54 -3.82 5.71 -8.64
N ALA A 55 -4.97 6.30 -8.36
CA ALA A 55 -5.51 7.42 -9.13
C ALA A 55 -4.59 8.66 -9.09
N ALA A 56 -3.80 8.81 -8.04
CA ALA A 56 -2.78 9.85 -7.93
C ALA A 56 -1.62 9.69 -8.93
N GLY A 57 -1.49 8.51 -9.58
CA GLY A 57 -0.37 8.21 -10.46
C GLY A 57 0.95 7.97 -9.72
N GLY A 58 2.06 8.22 -10.41
CA GLY A 58 3.42 8.16 -9.85
C GLY A 58 4.06 6.77 -9.79
N SER A 59 3.32 5.69 -10.04
CA SER A 59 3.85 4.33 -10.07
C SER A 59 4.45 4.00 -11.44
N PRO A 60 5.46 3.12 -11.52
CA PRO A 60 5.95 2.62 -12.80
C PRO A 60 4.87 1.80 -13.50
N LEU A 61 4.75 1.99 -14.79
CA LEU A 61 3.81 1.30 -15.66
C LEU A 61 4.59 0.75 -16.87
N ARG A 62 4.49 -0.54 -17.12
CA ARG A 62 5.14 -1.20 -18.23
C ARG A 62 4.10 -1.64 -19.25
N LEU A 63 4.31 -1.25 -20.49
CA LEU A 63 3.51 -1.63 -21.64
C LEU A 63 4.24 -2.72 -22.41
N LEU A 64 3.53 -3.78 -22.72
CA LEU A 64 4.02 -4.93 -23.49
C LEU A 64 3.27 -4.98 -24.82
N GLY A 65 3.96 -5.40 -25.88
CA GLY A 65 3.35 -5.47 -27.20
C GLY A 65 4.37 -5.66 -28.30
N ARG A 66 3.98 -5.33 -29.54
CA ARG A 66 4.81 -5.47 -30.75
C ARG A 66 5.17 -4.12 -31.32
N GLU A 67 6.34 -4.07 -31.96
CA GLU A 67 6.85 -2.87 -32.62
C GLU A 67 6.87 -1.63 -31.73
N LEU A 68 7.10 -1.83 -30.42
CA LEU A 68 7.13 -0.74 -29.47
C LEU A 68 8.42 0.08 -29.63
N PRO A 69 8.34 1.41 -29.73
CA PRO A 69 9.51 2.26 -29.90
C PRO A 69 10.34 2.30 -28.61
N SER A 70 11.65 2.24 -28.75
CA SER A 70 12.58 2.31 -27.60
C SER A 70 12.80 3.72 -27.07
N GLN A 71 12.48 4.76 -27.84
CA GLN A 71 12.68 6.17 -27.48
C GLN A 71 11.65 7.08 -28.15
N GLY A 72 11.41 8.24 -27.53
CA GLY A 72 10.60 9.32 -28.12
C GLY A 72 9.09 9.08 -28.13
N ALA A 73 8.62 8.04 -27.43
CA ALA A 73 7.20 7.77 -27.32
C ALA A 73 6.60 8.39 -26.05
N ARG A 74 5.28 8.50 -26.03
CA ARG A 74 4.52 8.90 -24.86
C ARG A 74 3.46 7.85 -24.55
N CYS A 75 3.38 7.44 -23.29
CA CYS A 75 2.27 6.65 -22.79
C CYS A 75 1.05 7.56 -22.62
N ARG A 76 -0.11 7.06 -23.01
CA ARG A 76 -1.41 7.68 -22.73
C ARG A 76 -2.25 6.71 -21.91
N VAL A 77 -2.77 7.19 -20.80
CA VAL A 77 -3.69 6.42 -19.94
C VAL A 77 -4.91 7.32 -19.68
N GLY A 78 -6.00 7.04 -20.36
CA GLY A 78 -7.16 7.92 -20.40
C GLY A 78 -6.80 9.30 -20.96
N ALA A 79 -7.03 10.35 -20.19
CA ALA A 79 -6.68 11.73 -20.56
C ALA A 79 -5.22 12.10 -20.21
N GLY A 80 -4.54 11.32 -19.35
CA GLY A 80 -3.18 11.58 -18.91
C GLY A 80 -2.14 11.08 -19.91
N SER A 81 -0.96 11.71 -19.95
CA SER A 81 0.19 11.28 -20.75
C SER A 81 1.50 11.47 -19.99
N ALA A 82 2.45 10.58 -20.23
CA ALA A 82 3.80 10.63 -19.67
C ALA A 82 4.83 10.22 -20.70
N GLU A 83 6.07 10.67 -20.54
CA GLU A 83 7.19 10.21 -21.37
C GLU A 83 7.43 8.72 -21.16
N ALA A 84 7.83 8.04 -22.22
CA ALA A 84 8.07 6.62 -22.24
C ALA A 84 9.50 6.32 -22.67
N TRP A 85 10.08 5.27 -22.09
CA TRP A 85 11.42 4.78 -22.38
C TRP A 85 11.41 3.26 -22.57
N GLY A 86 12.36 2.75 -23.32
CA GLY A 86 12.50 1.30 -23.54
C GLY A 86 12.92 0.57 -22.27
N ALA A 87 12.31 -0.57 -22.00
CA ALA A 87 12.65 -1.44 -20.89
C ALA A 87 13.70 -2.48 -21.28
N ALA A 88 14.60 -2.85 -20.36
CA ALA A 88 15.71 -3.77 -20.59
C ALA A 88 15.26 -5.18 -21.02
N GLU A 89 14.07 -5.62 -20.58
CA GLU A 89 13.51 -6.94 -20.90
C GLU A 89 12.47 -6.90 -22.04
N GLY A 90 12.50 -5.84 -22.84
CA GLY A 90 11.49 -5.59 -23.87
C GLY A 90 10.25 -4.87 -23.31
N GLY A 91 9.52 -4.19 -24.20
CA GLY A 91 8.41 -3.32 -23.82
C GLY A 91 8.84 -1.88 -23.61
N VAL A 92 7.91 -1.09 -23.09
CA VAL A 92 8.08 0.35 -22.84
C VAL A 92 7.61 0.66 -21.42
N GLU A 93 8.38 1.43 -20.69
CA GLU A 93 8.04 1.90 -19.36
C GLU A 93 7.70 3.38 -19.37
N CYS A 94 6.82 3.78 -18.49
CA CYS A 94 6.51 5.17 -18.17
C CYS A 94 6.04 5.31 -16.73
N VAL A 95 5.99 6.54 -16.23
CA VAL A 95 5.35 6.83 -14.95
C VAL A 95 3.85 6.98 -15.19
N LEU A 96 3.04 6.25 -14.45
CA LEU A 96 1.59 6.34 -14.50
C LEU A 96 1.16 7.80 -14.28
N PRO A 97 0.50 8.47 -15.24
CA PRO A 97 -0.06 9.79 -15.00
C PRO A 97 -1.22 9.72 -14.01
N ALA A 98 -1.52 10.82 -13.31
CA ALA A 98 -2.71 10.90 -12.48
C ALA A 98 -3.98 10.78 -13.34
N GLY A 99 -5.00 10.11 -12.82
CA GLY A 99 -6.26 9.89 -13.52
C GLY A 99 -7.46 9.78 -12.58
N ALA A 100 -8.65 9.90 -13.12
CA ALA A 100 -9.87 9.67 -12.36
C ALA A 100 -10.01 8.18 -12.01
N PRO A 101 -10.53 7.84 -10.80
CA PRO A 101 -10.82 6.46 -10.46
C PRO A 101 -11.74 5.78 -11.47
N GLY A 102 -11.46 4.53 -11.81
CA GLY A 102 -12.19 3.77 -12.82
C GLY A 102 -11.27 3.19 -13.89
N PHE A 103 -11.87 2.76 -15.00
CA PHE A 103 -11.13 2.16 -16.10
C PHE A 103 -10.72 3.22 -17.14
N ALA A 104 -9.48 3.13 -17.60
CA ALA A 104 -8.89 4.00 -18.60
C ALA A 104 -8.23 3.18 -19.69
N LEU A 105 -8.36 3.61 -20.95
CA LEU A 105 -7.65 3.00 -22.07
C LEU A 105 -6.17 3.36 -22.02
N VAL A 106 -5.33 2.38 -22.33
CA VAL A 106 -3.87 2.53 -22.41
C VAL A 106 -3.44 2.46 -23.86
N SER A 107 -2.60 3.39 -24.27
CA SER A 107 -2.02 3.42 -25.61
C SER A 107 -0.64 4.08 -25.59
N LEU A 108 0.12 3.89 -26.66
CA LEU A 108 1.31 4.69 -26.97
C LEU A 108 0.95 5.70 -28.07
N GLU A 109 1.56 6.86 -28.01
CA GLU A 109 1.40 7.85 -29.07
C GLU A 109 1.92 7.28 -30.41
N GLY A 110 1.10 7.34 -31.43
CA GLY A 110 1.39 6.73 -32.76
C GLY A 110 1.14 5.21 -32.83
N SER A 111 0.65 4.56 -31.78
CA SER A 111 0.25 3.16 -31.84
C SER A 111 -1.12 2.97 -32.48
N ALA A 112 -1.36 1.78 -33.02
CA ALA A 112 -2.70 1.36 -33.36
C ALA A 112 -3.63 1.41 -32.17
N PRO A 113 -4.93 1.76 -32.34
CA PRO A 113 -5.89 1.75 -31.22
C PRO A 113 -5.96 0.34 -30.64
N GLY A 114 -5.59 0.20 -29.37
CA GLY A 114 -5.64 -1.03 -28.60
C GLY A 114 -6.81 -1.01 -27.62
N ALA A 115 -7.22 -2.20 -27.19
CA ALA A 115 -8.26 -2.39 -26.18
C ALA A 115 -7.70 -2.65 -24.77
N VAL A 116 -6.45 -2.27 -24.51
CA VAL A 116 -5.81 -2.47 -23.21
C VAL A 116 -6.36 -1.48 -22.22
N VAL A 117 -6.77 -1.99 -21.07
CA VAL A 117 -7.45 -1.21 -20.04
C VAL A 117 -6.62 -1.25 -18.76
N PHE A 118 -6.48 -0.10 -18.11
CA PHE A 118 -5.88 0.07 -16.80
C PHE A 118 -6.94 0.53 -15.80
N GLN A 119 -6.91 -0.01 -14.60
CA GLN A 119 -7.83 0.39 -13.54
C GLN A 119 -7.16 1.38 -12.57
N TYR A 120 -7.60 2.62 -12.56
CA TYR A 120 -7.29 3.59 -11.52
C TYR A 120 -8.09 3.28 -10.25
N ARG A 121 -7.39 3.12 -9.15
CA ARG A 121 -7.98 2.89 -7.82
C ARG A 121 -7.85 4.13 -6.97
N GLU A 122 -8.92 4.45 -6.24
CA GLU A 122 -8.82 5.46 -5.19
C GLU A 122 -7.82 5.03 -4.12
N ALA A 123 -7.17 6.00 -3.48
CA ALA A 123 -6.30 5.75 -2.35
C ALA A 123 -7.08 5.08 -1.21
N ALA A 124 -6.43 4.14 -0.54
CA ALA A 124 -6.98 3.59 0.69
C ALA A 124 -7.01 4.68 1.78
N VAL A 125 -8.11 4.74 2.50
CA VAL A 125 -8.28 5.65 3.64
C VAL A 125 -8.47 4.81 4.89
N VAL A 126 -7.57 4.96 5.86
CA VAL A 126 -7.68 4.33 7.17
C VAL A 126 -8.48 5.27 8.08
N ARG A 127 -9.60 4.81 8.62
CA ARG A 127 -10.45 5.57 9.54
C ARG A 127 -10.20 5.22 10.99
N SER A 128 -10.02 3.94 11.27
CA SER A 128 -9.74 3.47 12.62
C SER A 128 -8.93 2.18 12.61
N VAL A 129 -8.18 1.99 13.68
CA VAL A 129 -7.42 0.76 13.96
C VAL A 129 -7.73 0.30 15.39
N ALA A 130 -7.96 -0.99 15.55
CA ALA A 130 -8.16 -1.62 16.84
C ALA A 130 -7.44 -2.99 16.88
N PRO A 131 -6.72 -3.29 17.97
CA PRO A 131 -6.35 -2.39 19.07
C PRO A 131 -5.43 -1.26 18.59
N ARG A 132 -5.24 -0.21 19.41
CA ARG A 132 -4.25 0.85 19.12
C ARG A 132 -2.85 0.51 19.63
N ALA A 133 -2.72 -0.59 20.36
CA ALA A 133 -1.45 -1.04 20.89
C ALA A 133 -1.27 -2.54 20.71
N GLY A 134 -0.02 -2.97 20.59
CA GLY A 134 0.41 -4.36 20.50
C GLY A 134 1.57 -4.65 21.44
N TRP A 135 1.86 -5.94 21.65
CA TRP A 135 3.03 -6.36 22.40
C TRP A 135 4.28 -6.37 21.52
N ALA A 136 5.34 -5.73 21.96
CA ALA A 136 6.63 -5.80 21.33
C ALA A 136 7.16 -7.24 21.27
N GLY A 137 7.74 -7.64 20.17
CA GLY A 137 8.31 -8.98 19.95
C GLY A 137 7.29 -10.10 19.76
N GLN A 138 5.98 -9.80 19.74
CA GLN A 138 4.91 -10.76 19.49
C GLN A 138 3.99 -10.30 18.37
N GLY A 139 3.33 -11.28 17.71
CA GLY A 139 2.34 -10.99 16.69
C GLY A 139 1.10 -10.29 17.29
N THR A 140 0.74 -9.15 16.70
CA THR A 140 -0.49 -8.43 17.05
C THR A 140 -1.36 -8.31 15.83
N LEU A 141 -2.63 -8.71 15.94
CA LEU A 141 -3.63 -8.54 14.89
C LEU A 141 -4.30 -7.17 15.05
N PHE A 142 -4.16 -6.34 14.04
CA PHE A 142 -4.82 -5.05 13.94
C PHE A 142 -6.01 -5.13 12.99
N HIS A 143 -7.20 -4.84 13.48
CA HIS A 143 -8.39 -4.66 12.66
C HIS A 143 -8.43 -3.21 12.17
N VAL A 144 -8.31 -3.04 10.87
CA VAL A 144 -8.27 -1.72 10.23
C VAL A 144 -9.58 -1.49 9.51
N ALA A 145 -10.33 -0.49 9.93
CA ALA A 145 -11.53 -0.05 9.24
C ALA A 145 -11.26 1.21 8.43
N GLY A 146 -11.84 1.26 7.23
CA GLY A 146 -11.57 2.35 6.30
C GLY A 146 -12.40 2.29 5.03
N SER A 147 -11.85 2.76 3.93
CA SER A 147 -12.41 2.62 2.58
C SER A 147 -11.31 2.35 1.57
N ASN A 148 -11.63 1.64 0.50
CA ASN A 148 -10.71 1.23 -0.57
C ASN A 148 -9.48 0.47 -0.07
N LEU A 149 -9.61 -0.25 1.05
CA LEU A 149 -8.54 -1.03 1.63
C LEU A 149 -8.10 -2.15 0.67
N GLN A 150 -6.81 -2.47 0.66
CA GLN A 150 -6.21 -3.53 -0.14
C GLN A 150 -5.51 -4.54 0.77
N ALA A 151 -5.24 -5.74 0.25
CA ALA A 151 -4.59 -6.83 0.97
C ALA A 151 -3.08 -6.63 1.13
N SER A 152 -2.66 -5.44 1.56
CA SER A 152 -1.27 -5.16 1.89
C SER A 152 -1.20 -4.24 3.09
N CYS A 153 -0.34 -4.58 4.04
CA CYS A 153 -0.08 -3.78 5.23
C CYS A 153 1.42 -3.55 5.40
N SER A 154 1.75 -2.44 6.02
CA SER A 154 3.10 -2.20 6.51
C SER A 154 3.06 -1.50 7.86
N VAL A 155 4.00 -1.84 8.72
CA VAL A 155 4.22 -1.17 10.00
C VAL A 155 5.55 -0.44 9.88
N GLY A 156 5.51 0.88 10.05
CA GLY A 156 6.68 1.75 9.92
C GLY A 156 7.04 2.42 11.23
N TRP A 157 8.33 2.44 11.54
CA TRP A 157 8.96 3.27 12.55
C TRP A 157 9.66 4.43 11.83
N GLU A 158 10.20 5.40 12.55
CA GLU A 158 10.81 6.59 11.96
C GLU A 158 11.86 6.31 10.85
N SER A 159 12.56 5.18 10.95
CA SER A 159 13.67 4.82 10.05
C SER A 159 13.38 3.68 9.08
N ALA A 160 12.33 2.89 9.29
CA ALA A 160 12.05 1.71 8.48
C ALA A 160 10.57 1.35 8.46
N ALA A 161 10.12 0.75 7.37
CA ALA A 161 8.80 0.14 7.26
C ALA A 161 8.94 -1.35 6.93
N VAL A 162 8.25 -2.18 7.67
CA VAL A 162 8.25 -3.64 7.48
C VAL A 162 6.89 -4.05 6.93
N ALA A 163 6.91 -4.81 5.84
CA ALA A 163 5.69 -5.39 5.30
C ALA A 163 5.10 -6.38 6.31
N ALA A 164 3.80 -6.32 6.49
CA ALA A 164 3.04 -7.17 7.40
C ALA A 164 2.01 -7.99 6.61
N PRO A 165 1.78 -9.27 6.94
CA PRO A 165 0.71 -10.05 6.37
C PRO A 165 -0.64 -9.33 6.54
N ALA A 166 -1.45 -9.36 5.49
CA ALA A 166 -2.73 -8.70 5.47
C ALA A 166 -3.81 -9.62 4.93
N HIS A 167 -4.91 -9.71 5.64
CA HIS A 167 -6.12 -10.39 5.22
C HIS A 167 -7.23 -9.35 4.96
N LEU A 168 -7.65 -9.24 3.71
CA LEU A 168 -8.75 -8.34 3.33
C LEU A 168 -10.08 -9.06 3.57
N VAL A 169 -10.86 -8.61 4.54
CA VAL A 169 -12.22 -9.10 4.79
C VAL A 169 -13.20 -8.42 3.80
N SER A 170 -13.00 -7.12 3.57
CA SER A 170 -13.73 -6.32 2.59
C SER A 170 -12.93 -5.04 2.27
N THR A 171 -13.36 -4.28 1.28
CA THR A 171 -12.76 -2.97 0.99
C THR A 171 -12.90 -1.95 2.14
N ALA A 172 -13.70 -2.27 3.16
CA ALA A 172 -13.91 -1.46 4.35
C ALA A 172 -13.24 -2.02 5.62
N LEU A 173 -12.76 -3.29 5.60
CA LEU A 173 -12.16 -3.96 6.74
C LEU A 173 -10.99 -4.85 6.30
N ALA A 174 -9.83 -4.61 6.87
CA ALA A 174 -8.64 -5.43 6.71
C ALA A 174 -8.10 -5.85 8.10
N VAL A 175 -7.44 -7.01 8.15
CA VAL A 175 -6.72 -7.49 9.32
C VAL A 175 -5.24 -7.54 8.97
N CYS A 176 -4.44 -6.83 9.74
CA CYS A 176 -2.99 -6.75 9.57
C CYS A 176 -2.28 -7.44 10.73
N GLU A 177 -1.35 -8.32 10.46
CA GLU A 177 -0.57 -9.02 11.46
C GLU A 177 0.83 -8.41 11.58
N ALA A 178 1.10 -7.68 12.65
CA ALA A 178 2.44 -7.22 12.96
C ALA A 178 3.21 -8.32 13.71
N ALA A 179 3.95 -9.15 12.98
CA ALA A 179 4.55 -10.36 13.53
C ALA A 179 5.66 -10.11 14.57
N ARG A 180 6.51 -9.10 14.35
CA ARG A 180 7.61 -8.74 15.28
C ARG A 180 7.81 -7.24 15.22
N ALA A 181 7.32 -6.55 16.23
CA ALA A 181 7.43 -5.13 16.34
C ALA A 181 8.44 -4.74 17.42
N GLU A 182 9.20 -3.70 17.19
CA GLU A 182 10.03 -3.07 18.20
C GLU A 182 9.16 -2.23 19.15
N GLU A 183 9.64 -2.01 20.38
CA GLU A 183 8.95 -1.16 21.35
C GLU A 183 8.95 0.30 20.88
N GLY A 184 7.82 0.95 20.96
CA GLY A 184 7.66 2.36 20.61
C GLY A 184 6.46 2.67 19.73
N PRO A 185 6.31 3.96 19.36
CA PRO A 185 5.28 4.40 18.43
C PRO A 185 5.60 3.92 17.00
N ALA A 186 4.58 3.53 16.28
CA ALA A 186 4.68 3.10 14.89
C ALA A 186 3.48 3.57 14.07
N THR A 187 3.60 3.55 12.77
CA THR A 187 2.53 3.88 11.84
C THR A 187 2.12 2.65 11.04
N LEU A 188 0.87 2.27 11.14
CA LEU A 188 0.27 1.19 10.34
C LEU A 188 -0.33 1.77 9.06
N ARG A 189 0.10 1.28 7.90
CA ARG A 189 -0.43 1.66 6.57
C ARG A 189 -1.04 0.45 5.88
N VAL A 190 -2.08 0.68 5.12
CA VAL A 190 -2.80 -0.36 4.36
C VAL A 190 -2.96 0.08 2.92
N GLY A 191 -2.69 -0.83 1.98
CA GLY A 191 -2.99 -0.63 0.57
C GLY A 191 -2.25 0.52 -0.12
N GLY A 192 -1.05 0.88 0.36
CA GLY A 192 -0.31 2.02 -0.19
C GLY A 192 -0.96 3.37 0.14
N SER A 193 -1.77 3.44 1.22
CA SER A 193 -2.31 4.71 1.71
C SER A 193 -1.18 5.69 2.02
N SER A 194 -1.36 6.95 1.64
CA SER A 194 -0.42 8.03 1.98
C SER A 194 -0.44 8.33 3.49
N GLU A 195 -1.59 8.15 4.10
CA GLU A 195 -1.80 8.33 5.53
C GLU A 195 -1.89 6.98 6.22
N GLY A 196 -1.23 6.84 7.36
CA GLY A 196 -1.29 5.68 8.22
C GLY A 196 -1.96 6.01 9.55
N ALA A 197 -2.34 4.98 10.29
CA ALA A 197 -2.83 5.12 11.65
C ALA A 197 -1.70 4.93 12.66
N GLY A 198 -1.63 5.79 13.66
CA GLY A 198 -0.70 5.63 14.79
C GLY A 198 -1.09 4.44 15.64
N VAL A 199 -0.12 3.57 15.88
CA VAL A 199 -0.18 2.44 16.81
C VAL A 199 1.05 2.48 17.70
N SER A 200 1.02 1.78 18.83
CA SER A 200 2.18 1.66 19.71
C SER A 200 2.46 0.21 20.07
N PHE A 201 3.73 -0.12 20.20
CA PHE A 201 4.15 -1.41 20.69
C PHE A 201 4.81 -1.23 22.07
N VAL A 202 4.33 -1.99 23.02
CA VAL A 202 4.79 -1.92 24.41
C VAL A 202 5.35 -3.25 24.85
N ARG A 203 6.26 -3.21 25.82
CA ARG A 203 6.79 -4.41 26.44
C ARG A 203 5.66 -5.20 27.08
N ARG A 204 5.71 -6.53 26.94
CA ARG A 204 4.71 -7.42 27.51
C ARG A 204 4.67 -7.26 29.04
N ALA A 205 3.51 -6.93 29.54
CA ALA A 205 3.26 -6.89 30.98
C ALA A 205 3.34 -8.29 31.58
N ARG A 206 3.88 -8.39 32.78
CA ARG A 206 3.95 -9.62 33.58
C ARG A 206 3.31 -9.38 34.93
N VAL A 207 2.46 -10.30 35.36
CA VAL A 207 1.86 -10.30 36.71
C VAL A 207 2.77 -11.09 37.62
N ALA A 208 3.19 -10.48 38.74
CA ALA A 208 3.93 -11.11 39.79
C ALA A 208 3.02 -11.56 40.94
N GLY A 209 1.96 -10.79 41.22
CA GLY A 209 1.03 -11.09 42.29
C GLY A 209 -0.29 -10.34 42.19
N ALA A 210 -1.25 -10.75 42.99
CA ALA A 210 -2.53 -10.06 43.12
C ALA A 210 -2.99 -10.11 44.59
N SER A 211 -3.59 -9.03 45.06
CA SER A 211 -4.10 -8.88 46.43
C SER A 211 -5.47 -8.20 46.45
N PRO A 212 -6.45 -8.70 47.23
CA PRO A 212 -6.38 -9.84 48.13
C PRO A 212 -6.36 -11.18 47.38
N ALA A 213 -5.80 -12.21 48.00
CA ALA A 213 -5.73 -13.58 47.44
C ALA A 213 -7.08 -14.30 47.39
N ALA A 214 -8.08 -13.81 48.11
CA ALA A 214 -9.43 -14.35 48.12
C ALA A 214 -10.45 -13.25 47.86
N LEU A 215 -11.40 -13.55 46.97
CA LEU A 215 -12.44 -12.61 46.54
C LEU A 215 -13.83 -13.22 46.77
N PRO A 216 -14.85 -12.43 47.06
CA PRO A 216 -16.21 -12.91 47.14
C PRO A 216 -16.73 -13.29 45.74
N GLU A 217 -17.54 -14.34 45.62
CA GLU A 217 -18.15 -14.79 44.37
C GLU A 217 -18.95 -13.68 43.66
N LYS A 218 -19.53 -12.75 44.40
CA LYS A 218 -20.30 -11.63 43.86
C LYS A 218 -19.43 -10.56 43.19
N GLY A 219 -18.09 -10.63 43.33
CA GLY A 219 -17.17 -9.61 42.85
C GLY A 219 -17.31 -8.28 43.59
N GLY A 220 -16.98 -7.20 42.91
CA GLY A 220 -17.13 -5.80 43.37
C GLY A 220 -15.97 -5.26 44.21
N LEU A 221 -14.99 -6.10 44.61
CA LEU A 221 -13.79 -5.65 45.31
C LEU A 221 -12.70 -5.20 44.33
N LEU A 222 -11.89 -4.24 44.75
CA LEU A 222 -10.66 -3.87 44.05
C LEU A 222 -9.59 -4.95 44.29
N VAL A 223 -8.95 -5.35 43.23
CA VAL A 223 -7.81 -6.25 43.21
C VAL A 223 -6.59 -5.44 42.77
N SER A 224 -5.63 -5.31 43.66
CA SER A 224 -4.32 -4.75 43.33
C SER A 224 -3.49 -5.83 42.65
N VAL A 225 -3.00 -5.54 41.47
CA VAL A 225 -2.15 -6.43 40.65
C VAL A 225 -0.76 -5.83 40.63
N SER A 226 0.24 -6.58 41.10
CA SER A 226 1.64 -6.19 41.03
C SER A 226 2.36 -6.95 39.92
N GLY A 227 3.36 -6.32 39.33
CA GLY A 227 4.07 -6.92 38.17
C GLY A 227 5.11 -6.03 37.54
N GLU A 228 5.28 -6.17 36.23
CA GLU A 228 6.22 -5.40 35.45
C GLU A 228 5.58 -4.99 34.11
N GLY A 229 5.99 -3.82 33.60
CA GLY A 229 5.63 -3.37 32.24
C GLY A 229 4.18 -2.88 32.10
N PHE A 230 3.56 -2.43 33.19
CA PHE A 230 2.24 -1.83 33.12
C PHE A 230 2.34 -0.43 32.52
N SER A 231 1.42 -0.09 31.64
CA SER A 231 1.39 1.20 30.94
C SER A 231 -0.04 1.70 30.78
N ASP A 232 -0.29 2.91 31.22
CA ASP A 232 -1.60 3.56 31.07
C ASP A 232 -1.88 4.01 29.64
N SER A 233 -0.82 4.24 28.86
CA SER A 233 -0.91 4.76 27.48
C SER A 233 -1.63 3.82 26.50
N VAL A 234 -1.83 2.56 26.86
CA VAL A 234 -2.29 1.50 25.95
C VAL A 234 -3.60 0.81 26.35
N GLY A 235 -4.24 1.28 27.44
CA GLY A 235 -5.49 0.71 27.90
C GLY A 235 -5.36 -0.73 28.38
N LEU A 236 -4.66 -0.93 29.49
CA LEU A 236 -4.47 -2.24 30.11
C LEU A 236 -5.79 -2.80 30.64
N HIS A 237 -6.00 -4.09 30.49
CA HIS A 237 -7.16 -4.82 31.00
C HIS A 237 -6.73 -5.99 31.86
N CYS A 238 -7.47 -6.26 32.90
CA CYS A 238 -7.33 -7.46 33.74
C CYS A 238 -8.28 -8.55 33.29
N ALA A 239 -7.77 -9.74 33.12
CA ALA A 239 -8.55 -10.96 33.00
C ALA A 239 -8.48 -11.74 34.31
N LEU A 240 -9.64 -12.01 34.88
CA LEU A 240 -9.82 -12.80 36.11
C LEU A 240 -10.50 -14.11 35.73
N GLY A 241 -9.74 -15.21 35.65
CA GLY A 241 -10.26 -16.48 35.15
C GLY A 241 -10.75 -16.42 33.73
N ALA A 242 -11.92 -17.01 33.42
CA ALA A 242 -12.50 -17.11 32.07
C ALA A 242 -13.55 -16.03 31.76
N VAL A 243 -13.73 -15.03 32.61
CA VAL A 243 -14.70 -13.95 32.40
C VAL A 243 -14.13 -12.84 31.51
N ALA A 244 -15.02 -11.98 30.99
CA ALA A 244 -14.63 -10.89 30.13
C ALA A 244 -13.61 -9.96 30.83
N PRO A 245 -12.55 -9.54 30.13
CA PRO A 245 -11.56 -8.63 30.69
C PRO A 245 -12.19 -7.28 31.12
N VAL A 246 -11.74 -6.77 32.25
CA VAL A 246 -12.14 -5.45 32.76
C VAL A 246 -11.00 -4.46 32.62
N GLN A 247 -11.31 -3.19 32.41
CA GLN A 247 -10.29 -2.17 32.29
C GLN A 247 -9.51 -2.05 33.61
N ALA A 248 -8.19 -2.06 33.50
CA ALA A 248 -7.30 -1.83 34.63
C ALA A 248 -7.06 -0.34 34.84
N ARG A 249 -6.95 0.08 36.08
CA ARG A 249 -6.42 1.38 36.44
C ARG A 249 -4.94 1.23 36.75
N VAL A 250 -4.08 1.74 35.90
CA VAL A 250 -2.63 1.70 36.08
C VAL A 250 -2.25 2.76 37.11
N LEU A 251 -1.55 2.37 38.17
CA LEU A 251 -1.04 3.25 39.24
C LEU A 251 0.44 3.60 39.00
N GLY A 252 1.16 2.74 38.29
CA GLY A 252 2.57 2.87 38.00
C GLY A 252 3.07 1.77 37.08
N LEU A 253 4.36 1.69 36.85
CA LEU A 253 4.96 0.67 35.98
C LEU A 253 4.87 -0.76 36.54
N GLU A 254 4.62 -0.89 37.84
CA GLU A 254 4.60 -2.15 38.60
C GLU A 254 3.26 -2.46 39.22
N ASP A 255 2.33 -1.49 39.28
CA ASP A 255 1.06 -1.62 40.02
C ASP A 255 -0.13 -1.19 39.17
N ALA A 256 -1.18 -1.99 39.25
CA ALA A 256 -2.48 -1.72 38.62
C ALA A 256 -3.61 -2.21 39.53
N GLU A 257 -4.79 -1.64 39.38
CA GLU A 257 -6.02 -2.04 40.08
C GLU A 257 -7.10 -2.46 39.09
N CYS A 258 -7.83 -3.49 39.46
CA CYS A 258 -8.98 -3.98 38.70
C CYS A 258 -10.16 -4.26 39.64
N VAL A 259 -11.37 -4.06 39.13
CA VAL A 259 -12.56 -4.46 39.86
C VAL A 259 -12.83 -5.93 39.60
N ALA A 260 -12.90 -6.75 40.68
CA ALA A 260 -13.26 -8.14 40.54
C ALA A 260 -14.68 -8.29 39.98
N VAL A 261 -14.84 -9.16 39.02
CA VAL A 261 -16.15 -9.53 38.46
C VAL A 261 -16.72 -10.74 39.21
N ALA A 262 -18.04 -10.91 39.15
CA ALA A 262 -18.68 -12.07 39.78
C ALA A 262 -18.23 -13.37 39.08
N MET A 263 -17.84 -14.37 39.89
CA MET A 263 -17.37 -15.67 39.45
C MET A 263 -17.82 -16.78 40.40
N PRO A 264 -18.02 -18.02 39.89
CA PRO A 264 -18.22 -19.16 40.75
C PRO A 264 -17.02 -19.41 41.69
N ALA A 265 -17.26 -19.98 42.87
CA ALA A 265 -16.19 -20.35 43.79
C ALA A 265 -15.18 -21.29 43.12
N GLY A 266 -13.89 -20.99 43.30
CA GLY A 266 -12.80 -21.77 42.73
C GLY A 266 -11.55 -20.93 42.47
N PRO A 267 -10.44 -21.59 42.08
CA PRO A 267 -9.21 -20.89 41.74
C PRO A 267 -9.38 -20.14 40.40
N ALA A 268 -8.92 -18.89 40.35
CA ALA A 268 -8.92 -18.07 39.18
C ALA A 268 -7.52 -17.52 38.92
N ALA A 269 -7.05 -17.62 37.68
CA ALA A 269 -5.81 -16.97 37.27
C ALA A 269 -6.05 -15.48 37.05
N VAL A 270 -5.07 -14.66 37.43
CA VAL A 270 -5.04 -13.22 37.11
C VAL A 270 -4.05 -12.99 36.00
N ALA A 271 -4.50 -12.34 34.91
CA ALA A 271 -3.66 -11.95 33.80
C ALA A 271 -3.95 -10.49 33.41
N VAL A 272 -2.98 -9.85 32.77
CA VAL A 272 -3.17 -8.53 32.21
C VAL A 272 -2.91 -8.57 30.69
N GLY A 273 -3.66 -7.76 29.95
CA GLY A 273 -3.57 -7.72 28.50
C GLY A 273 -3.96 -6.36 27.94
N LEU A 274 -3.72 -6.19 26.65
CA LEU A 274 -4.12 -5.00 25.90
C LEU A 274 -5.52 -5.22 25.33
N SER A 275 -6.50 -4.44 25.78
CA SER A 275 -7.87 -4.44 25.24
C SER A 275 -8.50 -5.85 25.05
N ALA A 276 -9.28 -6.09 24.02
CA ALA A 276 -10.02 -7.33 23.77
C ALA A 276 -9.17 -8.59 23.45
N GLN A 277 -7.85 -8.50 23.41
CA GLN A 277 -6.93 -9.63 23.17
C GLN A 277 -6.44 -10.34 24.43
N ALA A 278 -6.90 -9.94 25.60
CA ALA A 278 -6.59 -10.62 26.86
C ALA A 278 -7.39 -11.93 26.97
N ARG A 279 -7.03 -12.94 26.18
CA ARG A 279 -7.44 -14.34 26.34
C ARG A 279 -6.24 -15.24 26.49
#